data_374bf5a5ebe2ca260d02349d27dfb905
#
_entry.id   374bf5a5ebe2ca260d02349d27dfb905
#
_cell.length_a   1.000
_cell.length_b   1.000
_cell.length_c   1.000
_cell.angle_alpha   90.00
_cell.angle_beta   90.00
_cell.angle_gamma   90.00
#
_symmetry.space_group_name_H-M   'P 1'
#
loop_
_entity.id
_entity.type
_entity.pdbx_description
1 polymer ?
#
loop_
_entity_poly.entity_id
_entity_poly.type
_entity_poly.pdbx_seq_one_letter_code
_entity_poly.pdbx_strand_id
1 'polypeptide(L)' 'MTDTKFRALTVAQFKIGIWLDEMGIEAEDIAAMEAVALDTVKVTNMVGQWMLVRWAGDHAEILDG' A
#
# COMPACT_ATOMS: atom_id res chain seq x y z
N MET A 1 10.30 -10.86 17.68
CA MET A 1 9.34 -10.19 16.83
C MET A 1 9.72 -10.32 15.37
N THR A 2 8.77 -10.56 14.53
CA THR A 2 9.04 -10.68 13.13
C THR A 2 9.15 -9.31 12.49
N ASP A 3 10.18 -9.13 11.73
CA ASP A 3 10.42 -7.90 11.03
C ASP A 3 10.36 -8.18 9.54
N THR A 4 9.37 -7.62 8.86
CA THR A 4 9.22 -7.81 7.44
C THR A 4 9.09 -6.45 6.76
N LYS A 5 9.46 -6.40 5.49
CA LYS A 5 9.36 -5.17 4.73
C LYS A 5 7.91 -4.76 4.46
N PHE A 6 6.97 -5.67 4.70
CA PHE A 6 5.55 -5.38 4.50
C PHE A 6 4.81 -5.21 5.81
N ARG A 7 5.53 -5.03 6.89
CA ARG A 7 4.92 -4.80 8.17
C ARG A 7 4.11 -3.51 8.13
N ALA A 8 2.83 -3.62 8.42
CA ALA A 8 1.95 -2.48 8.39
C ALA A 8 2.16 -1.61 9.62
N LEU A 9 2.36 -0.32 9.42
CA LEU A 9 2.51 0.66 10.49
C LEU A 9 1.20 1.40 10.76
N THR A 10 0.27 1.38 9.80
CA THR A 10 -1.04 2.00 9.96
C THR A 10 -2.10 1.03 9.47
N VAL A 11 -3.35 1.28 9.89
CA VAL A 11 -4.49 0.49 9.41
C VAL A 11 -4.60 0.62 7.89
N ALA A 12 -4.37 1.82 7.37
CA ALA A 12 -4.43 2.06 5.92
C ALA A 12 -3.43 1.19 5.17
N GLN A 13 -2.19 1.09 5.66
CA GLN A 13 -1.20 0.23 5.02
C GLN A 13 -1.65 -1.22 4.99
N PHE A 14 -2.22 -1.70 6.08
CA PHE A 14 -2.69 -3.06 6.17
C PHE A 14 -3.85 -3.32 5.20
N LYS A 15 -4.84 -2.43 5.19
CA LYS A 15 -6.02 -2.57 4.33
C LYS A 15 -5.67 -2.44 2.86
N ILE A 16 -4.79 -1.49 2.53
CA ILE A 16 -4.34 -1.28 1.15
C ILE A 16 -3.52 -2.48 0.68
N GLY A 17 -2.73 -3.07 1.57
CA GLY A 17 -1.99 -4.29 1.25
C GLY A 17 -2.91 -5.43 0.85
N ILE A 18 -4.01 -5.62 1.57
CA ILE A 18 -5.01 -6.63 1.23
C ILE A 18 -5.66 -6.29 -0.12
N TRP A 19 -6.00 -5.03 -0.33
CA TRP A 19 -6.61 -4.59 -1.58
C TRP A 19 -5.70 -4.85 -2.77
N LEU A 20 -4.41 -4.58 -2.63
CA LEU A 20 -3.45 -4.87 -3.70
C LEU A 20 -3.40 -6.35 -4.03
N ASP A 21 -3.41 -7.19 -3.00
CA ASP A 21 -3.42 -8.64 -3.18
C ASP A 21 -4.69 -9.10 -3.91
N GLU A 22 -5.83 -8.54 -3.56
CA GLU A 22 -7.09 -8.85 -4.22
C GLU A 22 -7.11 -8.42 -5.67
N MET A 23 -6.35 -7.39 -6.03
CA MET A 23 -6.22 -6.94 -7.40
C MET A 23 -5.20 -7.74 -8.20
N GLY A 24 -4.56 -8.72 -7.58
CA GLY A 24 -3.58 -9.55 -8.25
C GLY A 24 -2.18 -8.98 -8.30
N ILE A 25 -1.92 -7.94 -7.52
CA ILE A 25 -0.57 -7.35 -7.42
C ILE A 25 0.18 -8.12 -6.34
N GLU A 26 1.25 -8.79 -6.73
CA GLU A 26 2.01 -9.62 -5.81
C GLU A 26 2.95 -8.78 -4.97
N ALA A 27 3.20 -9.24 -3.74
CA ALA A 27 4.07 -8.54 -2.82
C ALA A 27 5.48 -8.32 -3.38
N GLU A 28 5.96 -9.26 -4.19
CA GLU A 28 7.30 -9.16 -4.78
C GLU A 28 7.40 -8.09 -5.86
N ASP A 29 6.26 -7.58 -6.34
CA ASP A 29 6.23 -6.49 -7.30
C ASP A 29 6.19 -5.13 -6.60
N ILE A 30 6.06 -5.10 -5.29
CA ILE A 30 5.97 -3.89 -4.51
C ILE A 30 7.34 -3.60 -3.89
N ALA A 31 7.93 -2.47 -4.25
CA ALA A 31 9.22 -2.05 -3.69
C ALA A 31 9.04 -1.35 -2.34
N ALA A 32 7.98 -0.57 -2.18
CA ALA A 32 7.75 0.17 -0.95
C ALA A 32 6.28 0.51 -0.77
N MET A 33 5.86 0.61 0.48
CA MET A 33 4.55 1.12 0.87
C MET A 33 4.79 2.10 2.01
N GLU A 34 4.73 3.38 1.69
CA GLU A 34 5.02 4.43 2.65
C GLU A 34 3.74 5.11 3.12
N ALA A 35 3.54 5.19 4.43
CA ALA A 35 2.42 5.93 4.98
C ALA A 35 2.75 7.42 4.89
N VAL A 36 2.04 8.14 4.02
CA VAL A 36 2.22 9.58 3.87
C VAL A 36 1.19 10.36 4.69
N ALA A 37 0.14 9.68 5.14
CA ALA A 37 -0.85 10.19 6.07
C ALA A 37 -1.47 8.99 6.76
N LEU A 38 -2.34 9.21 7.76
CA LEU A 38 -2.95 8.11 8.49
C LEU A 38 -3.79 7.19 7.59
N ASP A 39 -4.37 7.75 6.54
CA ASP A 39 -5.26 7.02 5.64
C ASP A 39 -4.69 6.90 4.22
N THR A 40 -3.47 7.35 3.97
CA THR A 40 -2.93 7.43 2.62
C THR A 40 -1.55 6.80 2.57
N VAL A 41 -1.34 5.99 1.55
CA VAL A 41 -0.10 5.24 1.37
C VAL A 41 0.43 5.48 -0.04
N LYS A 42 1.73 5.72 -0.15
CA LYS A 42 2.41 5.76 -1.43
C LYS A 42 2.94 4.37 -1.72
N VAL A 43 2.44 3.76 -2.78
CA VAL A 43 2.85 2.42 -3.20
C VAL A 43 3.78 2.57 -4.39
N THR A 44 4.99 2.01 -4.28
CA THR A 44 5.99 2.07 -5.33
C THR A 44 6.29 0.66 -5.80
N ASN A 45 6.32 0.45 -7.12
CA ASN A 45 6.65 -0.87 -7.67
C ASN A 45 8.16 -0.99 -7.93
N MET A 46 8.57 -2.16 -8.41
CA MET A 46 9.99 -2.47 -8.58
C MET A 46 10.65 -1.71 -9.73
N VAL A 47 9.88 -1.10 -10.63
CA VAL A 47 10.44 -0.28 -11.70
C VAL A 47 10.39 1.22 -11.38
N GLY A 48 9.98 1.57 -10.16
CA GLY A 48 10.00 2.95 -9.70
C GLY A 48 8.73 3.75 -9.95
N GLN A 49 7.70 3.13 -10.50
CA GLN A 49 6.40 3.78 -10.66
C GLN A 49 5.68 3.76 -9.31
N TRP A 50 4.88 4.78 -9.06
CA TRP A 50 4.22 4.91 -7.78
C TRP A 50 2.79 5.40 -7.94
N MET A 51 1.98 5.18 -6.91
CA MET A 51 0.64 5.72 -6.82
C MET A 51 0.34 6.08 -5.38
N LEU A 52 -0.54 7.05 -5.18
CA LEU A 52 -1.06 7.38 -3.87
C LEU A 52 -2.43 6.75 -3.73
N VAL A 53 -2.60 5.98 -2.68
CA VAL A 53 -3.85 5.27 -2.42
C VAL A 53 -4.35 5.66 -1.05
N ARG A 54 -5.59 6.09 -0.98
CA ARG A 54 -6.25 6.44 0.28
C ARG A 54 -7.23 5.34 0.66
N TRP A 55 -7.22 4.98 1.93
CA TRP A 55 -8.23 4.08 2.46
C TRP A 55 -9.41 4.88 2.99
N ALA A 56 -10.57 4.73 2.32
CA ALA A 56 -11.76 5.54 2.60
C ALA A 56 -12.71 4.85 3.57
N GLY A 57 -12.19 3.98 4.43
CA GLY A 57 -12.99 3.30 5.45
C GLY A 57 -13.38 1.89 5.07
N ASP A 58 -13.87 1.69 3.86
CA ASP A 58 -14.30 0.38 3.37
C ASP A 58 -13.78 0.07 1.97
N HIS A 59 -13.06 0.99 1.35
CA HIS A 59 -12.52 0.78 0.01
C HIS A 59 -11.29 1.66 -0.20
N ALA A 60 -10.51 1.32 -1.22
CA ALA A 60 -9.33 2.07 -1.61
C ALA A 60 -9.65 3.06 -2.72
N GLU A 61 -9.04 4.24 -2.66
CA GLU A 61 -9.17 5.26 -3.69
C GLU A 61 -7.77 5.63 -4.19
N ILE A 62 -7.59 5.61 -5.49
CA ILE A 62 -6.32 6.05 -6.08
C ILE A 62 -6.41 7.56 -6.27
N LEU A 63 -5.54 8.29 -5.56
CA LEU A 63 -5.53 9.75 -5.59
C LEU A 63 -4.65 10.29 -6.71
N ASP A 64 -3.55 9.59 -6.98
CA ASP A 64 -2.58 10.02 -7.97
C ASP A 64 -1.77 8.80 -8.41
N GLY A 65 -1.31 8.84 -9.58
CA GLY A 65 -0.54 7.77 -10.18
C GLY A 65 -0.80 7.69 -11.66
#